data_22ab7b4f90583c41fe8200067af4d426
#
_entry.id   22ab7b4f90583c41fe8200067af4d426
#
_cell.length_a   1.000
_cell.length_b   1.000
_cell.length_c   1.000
_cell.angle_alpha   90.00
_cell.angle_beta   90.00
_cell.angle_gamma   90.00
#
_symmetry.space_group_name_H-M   'P 1'
#
loop_
_entity.id
_entity.type
_entity.pdbx_description
1 polymer ?
#
loop_
_entity_poly.entity_id
_entity_poly.type
_entity_poly.pdbx_seq_one_letter_code
_entity_poly.pdbx_strand_id
1 'polypeptide(L)'
;MTVLVIHGGAGGDGPWKGLSDLDPDRIQCMQQLLTSIGPRLEGGEISALEAVKLAVEWLEDEPLFNAGKGSVLDENKRVTMDASIMDGKGCRAGAVIGLQRTRHPIDVAHRLLEQEWPMMFHGSAADDFAQRNGCEMVDSNWLVTELRLAQWEKWKRASLRPGTTDEDDMAALDHDLEEGGHGTVGAVALDVHGHLAAATSTGGMTGKPNGRVGDTPIIGAGTWADSHVAISCTGVGEAFIRTCAAHTLATNLQHLDITLEEAAKNIMHAVEPFGGRGGLIAVSKNGDFVLPYQTRLMYRGWYSGGQGKVAIGPEEYGIEGN
;
A
#
# COMPACT_ATOMS: atom_id res chain seq x y z
N MET A 1 -2.16 21.40 -11.73
CA MET A 1 -3.20 20.61 -11.00
C MET A 1 -2.45 19.68 -10.07
N THR A 2 -2.82 19.61 -8.80
CA THR A 2 -2.22 18.72 -7.81
C THR A 2 -3.17 17.57 -7.51
N VAL A 3 -2.63 16.40 -7.22
CA VAL A 3 -3.41 15.21 -6.90
C VAL A 3 -2.70 14.41 -5.82
N LEU A 4 -3.42 13.98 -4.80
CA LEU A 4 -3.01 12.97 -3.83
C LEU A 4 -4.02 11.83 -3.88
N VAL A 5 -3.55 10.61 -4.12
CA VAL A 5 -4.40 9.41 -4.07
C VAL A 5 -3.80 8.44 -3.07
N ILE A 6 -4.65 7.82 -2.25
CA ILE A 6 -4.25 6.87 -1.21
C ILE A 6 -5.07 5.57 -1.31
N HIS A 7 -4.49 4.47 -0.84
CA HIS A 7 -5.23 3.24 -0.57
C HIS A 7 -4.86 2.65 0.79
N GLY A 8 -5.83 2.05 1.43
CA GLY A 8 -5.70 1.28 2.67
C GLY A 8 -5.79 -0.23 2.46
N GLY A 9 -5.66 -0.68 1.20
CA GLY A 9 -5.69 -2.08 0.82
C GLY A 9 -6.94 -2.51 0.10
N ALA A 10 -6.81 -3.56 -0.71
CA ALA A 10 -7.88 -4.25 -1.41
C ALA A 10 -8.14 -5.62 -0.77
N GLY A 11 -9.40 -6.04 -0.67
CA GLY A 11 -9.78 -7.31 -0.07
C GLY A 11 -11.30 -7.42 0.13
N GLY A 12 -11.70 -8.35 1.00
CA GLY A 12 -13.06 -8.51 1.49
C GLY A 12 -14.03 -9.22 0.56
N ASP A 13 -14.85 -10.07 1.14
CA ASP A 13 -15.94 -10.82 0.49
C ASP A 13 -17.33 -10.46 1.02
N GLY A 14 -17.46 -9.39 1.79
CA GLY A 14 -18.72 -8.97 2.40
C GLY A 14 -19.79 -8.54 1.39
N PRO A 15 -21.07 -8.71 1.72
CA PRO A 15 -22.13 -8.06 0.96
C PRO A 15 -22.06 -6.54 1.16
N TRP A 16 -22.23 -5.80 0.10
CA TRP A 16 -22.23 -4.33 0.03
C TRP A 16 -23.44 -3.66 0.72
N LYS A 17 -23.84 -4.09 1.89
CA LYS A 17 -24.95 -3.46 2.59
C LYS A 17 -24.41 -2.43 3.60
N GLY A 18 -24.65 -1.15 3.31
CA GLY A 18 -24.36 -0.06 4.23
C GLY A 18 -22.85 0.09 4.48
N LEU A 19 -22.08 0.52 3.49
CA LEU A 19 -20.61 0.63 3.58
C LEU A 19 -20.15 1.57 4.69
N SER A 20 -20.90 2.62 4.99
CA SER A 20 -20.66 3.50 6.14
C SER A 20 -20.75 2.76 7.49
N ASP A 21 -21.59 1.73 7.55
CA ASP A 21 -21.77 0.93 8.77
C ASP A 21 -20.68 -0.15 8.91
N LEU A 22 -19.93 -0.45 7.83
CA LEU A 22 -18.92 -1.50 7.84
C LEU A 22 -17.59 -1.04 8.45
N ASP A 23 -17.19 0.23 8.25
CA ASP A 23 -15.88 0.68 8.68
C ASP A 23 -15.74 2.19 8.87
N PRO A 24 -16.53 2.80 9.78
CA PRO A 24 -16.53 4.24 10.00
C PRO A 24 -15.15 4.75 10.41
N ASP A 25 -14.41 3.97 11.18
CA ASP A 25 -13.11 4.39 11.71
C ASP A 25 -12.06 4.52 10.60
N ARG A 26 -12.00 3.56 9.66
CA ARG A 26 -11.10 3.66 8.50
C ARG A 26 -11.49 4.80 7.56
N ILE A 27 -12.79 5.00 7.31
CA ILE A 27 -13.27 6.14 6.53
C ILE A 27 -12.83 7.44 7.17
N GLN A 28 -13.05 7.61 8.47
CA GLN A 28 -12.67 8.80 9.21
C GLN A 28 -11.15 9.04 9.18
N CYS A 29 -10.36 8.01 9.40
CA CYS A 29 -8.90 8.09 9.31
C CYS A 29 -8.45 8.61 7.93
N MET A 30 -8.94 8.01 6.85
CA MET A 30 -8.58 8.42 5.49
C MET A 30 -9.07 9.84 5.16
N GLN A 31 -10.24 10.25 5.64
CA GLN A 31 -10.75 11.63 5.50
C GLN A 31 -9.85 12.63 6.22
N GLN A 32 -9.46 12.34 7.46
CA GLN A 32 -8.55 13.18 8.24
C GLN A 32 -7.17 13.30 7.57
N LEU A 33 -6.63 12.21 7.07
CA LEU A 33 -5.38 12.19 6.31
C LEU A 33 -5.46 13.13 5.10
N LEU A 34 -6.48 12.96 4.26
CA LEU A 34 -6.65 13.78 3.04
C LEU A 34 -6.87 15.25 3.37
N THR A 35 -7.64 15.56 4.42
CA THR A 35 -7.87 16.93 4.87
C THR A 35 -6.59 17.59 5.43
N SER A 36 -5.71 16.81 6.04
CA SER A 36 -4.44 17.30 6.59
C SER A 36 -3.37 17.53 5.51
N ILE A 37 -3.22 16.59 4.58
CA ILE A 37 -2.11 16.58 3.62
C ILE A 37 -2.49 17.24 2.28
N GLY A 38 -3.73 17.04 1.81
CA GLY A 38 -4.18 17.52 0.51
C GLY A 38 -4.00 19.02 0.32
N PRO A 39 -4.49 19.89 1.24
CA PRO A 39 -4.33 21.35 1.11
C PRO A 39 -2.86 21.80 1.10
N ARG A 40 -1.99 21.14 1.87
CA ARG A 40 -0.56 21.47 1.92
C ARG A 40 0.14 21.15 0.59
N LEU A 41 -0.21 20.03 -0.04
CA LEU A 41 0.26 19.67 -1.38
C LEU A 41 -0.27 20.66 -2.42
N GLU A 42 -1.55 21.00 -2.35
CA GLU A 42 -2.19 21.95 -3.28
C GLU A 42 -1.62 23.37 -3.14
N GLY A 43 -1.31 23.80 -1.92
CA GLY A 43 -0.66 25.08 -1.62
C GLY A 43 0.84 25.12 -1.95
N GLY A 44 1.44 24.00 -2.33
CA GLY A 44 2.88 23.90 -2.62
C GLY A 44 3.77 23.97 -1.37
N GLU A 45 3.21 23.73 -0.18
CA GLU A 45 3.96 23.69 1.08
C GLU A 45 4.82 22.44 1.20
N ILE A 46 4.39 21.35 0.55
CA ILE A 46 5.09 20.07 0.51
C ILE A 46 5.19 19.53 -0.93
N SER A 47 6.25 18.79 -1.21
CA SER A 47 6.45 18.09 -2.47
C SER A 47 5.59 16.82 -2.58
N ALA A 48 5.48 16.25 -3.81
CA ALA A 48 4.85 14.95 -4.02
C ALA A 48 5.51 13.85 -3.16
N LEU A 49 6.85 13.83 -3.11
CA LEU A 49 7.61 12.85 -2.31
C LEU A 49 7.28 12.95 -0.81
N GLU A 50 7.23 14.16 -0.28
CA GLU A 50 6.88 14.40 1.13
C GLU A 50 5.41 14.05 1.40
N ALA A 51 4.49 14.36 0.48
CA ALA A 51 3.08 14.05 0.63
C ALA A 51 2.83 12.53 0.72
N VAL A 52 3.45 11.72 -0.18
CA VAL A 52 3.28 10.25 -0.14
C VAL A 52 3.94 9.64 1.10
N LYS A 53 5.10 10.16 1.54
CA LYS A 53 5.74 9.76 2.78
C LYS A 53 4.82 9.99 3.98
N LEU A 54 4.34 11.21 4.17
CA LEU A 54 3.45 11.58 5.28
C LEU A 54 2.14 10.78 5.26
N ALA A 55 1.58 10.54 4.06
CA ALA A 55 0.35 9.76 3.92
C ALA A 55 0.54 8.30 4.36
N VAL A 56 1.66 7.67 3.97
CA VAL A 56 1.94 6.29 4.37
C VAL A 56 2.31 6.21 5.86
N GLU A 57 3.08 7.15 6.42
CA GLU A 57 3.35 7.23 7.86
C GLU A 57 2.05 7.31 8.68
N TRP A 58 1.08 8.12 8.23
CA TRP A 58 -0.23 8.20 8.87
C TRP A 58 -0.95 6.86 8.89
N LEU A 59 -0.92 6.13 7.77
CA LEU A 59 -1.54 4.80 7.66
C LEU A 59 -0.77 3.72 8.43
N GLU A 60 0.55 3.85 8.59
CA GLU A 60 1.39 2.98 9.42
C GLU A 60 1.13 3.18 10.93
N ASP A 61 0.72 4.36 11.35
CA ASP A 61 0.33 4.64 12.75
C ASP A 61 -1.07 4.13 13.10
N GLU A 62 -1.94 3.92 12.09
CA GLU A 62 -3.32 3.49 12.30
C GLU A 62 -3.43 1.97 12.39
N PRO A 63 -3.73 1.38 13.58
CA PRO A 63 -3.75 -0.07 13.78
C PRO A 63 -4.75 -0.84 12.93
N LEU A 64 -5.69 -0.14 12.31
CA LEU A 64 -6.72 -0.73 11.47
C LEU A 64 -6.18 -1.18 10.10
N PHE A 65 -5.07 -0.57 9.60
CA PHE A 65 -4.46 -0.93 8.33
C PHE A 65 -3.33 -1.96 8.50
N ASN A 66 -3.01 -2.68 7.44
CA ASN A 66 -1.94 -3.68 7.44
C ASN A 66 -0.59 -3.06 7.04
N ALA A 67 -0.09 -2.18 7.87
CA ALA A 67 1.22 -1.54 7.74
C ALA A 67 1.64 -1.01 9.13
N GLY A 68 2.94 -0.85 9.38
CA GLY A 68 3.40 -0.32 10.65
C GLY A 68 2.80 -1.06 11.86
N LYS A 69 2.15 -0.33 12.76
CA LYS A 69 1.54 -0.88 13.98
C LYS A 69 0.41 -1.87 13.73
N GLY A 70 -0.27 -1.80 12.59
CA GLY A 70 -1.38 -2.70 12.25
C GLY A 70 -0.96 -3.89 11.40
N SER A 71 0.33 -4.14 11.25
CA SER A 71 0.86 -5.22 10.42
C SER A 71 0.42 -6.60 10.89
N VAL A 72 0.09 -7.48 9.93
CA VAL A 72 -0.25 -8.88 10.18
C VAL A 72 0.98 -9.69 10.65
N LEU A 73 0.72 -10.88 11.21
CA LEU A 73 1.76 -11.74 11.78
C LEU A 73 2.14 -12.86 10.81
N ASP A 74 3.43 -13.18 10.75
CA ASP A 74 3.96 -14.34 10.02
C ASP A 74 3.58 -15.68 10.70
N GLU A 75 3.93 -16.81 10.10
CA GLU A 75 3.69 -18.17 10.64
C GLU A 75 4.24 -18.37 12.07
N ASN A 76 5.28 -17.61 12.43
CA ASN A 76 5.94 -17.64 13.75
C ASN A 76 5.41 -16.58 14.72
N LYS A 77 4.27 -15.95 14.41
CA LYS A 77 3.65 -14.93 15.26
C LYS A 77 4.51 -13.66 15.41
N ARG A 78 5.26 -13.26 14.37
CA ARG A 78 6.09 -12.06 14.37
C ARG A 78 5.59 -11.07 13.34
N VAL A 79 5.71 -9.78 13.64
CA VAL A 79 5.56 -8.72 12.65
C VAL A 79 6.84 -8.63 11.82
N THR A 80 6.69 -8.66 10.49
CA THR A 80 7.75 -8.36 9.53
C THR A 80 7.18 -7.45 8.45
N MET A 81 7.78 -6.28 8.26
CA MET A 81 7.23 -5.19 7.45
C MET A 81 8.11 -4.90 6.25
N ASP A 82 7.47 -4.57 5.14
CA ASP A 82 8.12 -4.19 3.90
C ASP A 82 7.60 -2.81 3.47
N ALA A 83 8.49 -1.97 2.93
CA ALA A 83 8.09 -0.67 2.37
C ALA A 83 8.98 -0.25 1.21
N SER A 84 8.44 0.56 0.33
CA SER A 84 9.20 1.24 -0.71
C SER A 84 8.64 2.62 -1.02
N ILE A 85 9.52 3.51 -1.44
CA ILE A 85 9.18 4.86 -1.87
C ILE A 85 9.97 5.20 -3.12
N MET A 86 9.35 5.95 -4.02
CA MET A 86 9.97 6.33 -5.28
C MET A 86 9.67 7.79 -5.63
N ASP A 87 10.73 8.52 -6.02
CA ASP A 87 10.66 9.86 -6.57
C ASP A 87 10.73 9.77 -8.10
N GLY A 88 9.67 10.17 -8.79
CA GLY A 88 9.62 10.19 -10.25
C GLY A 88 10.64 11.13 -10.89
N LYS A 89 11.11 12.13 -10.15
CA LYS A 89 12.22 12.98 -10.57
C LYS A 89 13.54 12.21 -10.46
N GLY A 90 13.99 11.68 -11.60
CA GLY A 90 15.23 10.90 -11.69
C GLY A 90 15.07 9.43 -11.34
N CYS A 91 13.84 8.93 -11.19
CA CYS A 91 13.54 7.52 -10.85
C CYS A 91 14.32 7.03 -9.62
N ARG A 92 14.47 7.88 -8.60
CA ARG A 92 15.16 7.53 -7.36
C ARG A 92 14.24 6.68 -6.50
N ALA A 93 14.78 5.68 -5.83
CA ALA A 93 14.00 4.76 -5.01
C ALA A 93 14.74 4.36 -3.74
N GLY A 94 13.95 3.97 -2.73
CA GLY A 94 14.44 3.29 -1.53
C GLY A 94 13.45 2.22 -1.11
N ALA A 95 13.95 1.07 -0.65
CA ALA A 95 13.10 -0.03 -0.23
C ALA A 95 13.68 -0.77 0.99
N VAL A 96 12.80 -1.33 1.80
CA VAL A 96 13.16 -2.14 2.97
C VAL A 96 12.28 -3.39 3.05
N ILE A 97 12.89 -4.48 3.50
CA ILE A 97 12.27 -5.81 3.59
C ILE A 97 12.46 -6.37 4.99
N GLY A 98 11.38 -6.84 5.62
CA GLY A 98 11.45 -7.62 6.84
C GLY A 98 11.84 -6.84 8.10
N LEU A 99 11.52 -5.55 8.18
CA LEU A 99 11.68 -4.72 9.39
C LEU A 99 10.83 -5.26 10.54
N GLN A 100 11.36 -5.21 11.76
CA GLN A 100 10.68 -5.74 12.96
C GLN A 100 10.67 -4.77 14.15
N ARG A 101 11.44 -3.68 14.11
CA ARG A 101 11.63 -2.78 15.25
C ARG A 101 11.49 -1.30 14.90
N THR A 102 11.07 -0.99 13.71
CA THR A 102 10.91 0.40 13.26
C THR A 102 9.43 0.78 13.27
N ARG A 103 9.10 1.96 13.81
CA ARG A 103 7.72 2.46 13.85
C ARG A 103 7.16 2.69 12.44
N HIS A 104 7.94 3.39 11.61
CA HIS A 104 7.57 3.76 10.24
C HIS A 104 8.53 3.14 9.22
N PRO A 105 8.22 1.96 8.65
CA PRO A 105 9.00 1.38 7.56
C PRO A 105 9.25 2.32 6.39
N ILE A 106 8.27 3.18 6.07
CA ILE A 106 8.39 4.13 4.96
C ILE A 106 9.45 5.21 5.22
N ASP A 107 9.68 5.62 6.48
CA ASP A 107 10.76 6.57 6.80
C ASP A 107 12.13 5.96 6.52
N VAL A 108 12.31 4.66 6.79
CA VAL A 108 13.57 3.95 6.49
C VAL A 108 13.79 3.86 4.97
N ALA A 109 12.75 3.53 4.21
CA ALA A 109 12.82 3.52 2.75
C ALA A 109 13.15 4.92 2.19
N HIS A 110 12.58 5.98 2.76
CA HIS A 110 12.86 7.36 2.40
C HIS A 110 14.32 7.74 2.70
N ARG A 111 14.90 7.34 3.85
CA ARG A 111 16.32 7.57 4.17
C ARG A 111 17.25 6.90 3.15
N LEU A 112 16.89 5.70 2.66
CA LEU A 112 17.65 5.01 1.61
C LEU A 112 17.56 5.78 0.29
N LEU A 113 16.38 6.27 -0.09
CA LEU A 113 16.20 7.10 -1.28
C LEU A 113 17.07 8.37 -1.22
N GLU A 114 17.15 9.03 -0.06
CA GLU A 114 17.98 10.22 0.13
C GLU A 114 19.48 9.95 0.01
N GLN A 115 19.94 8.76 0.44
CA GLN A 115 21.35 8.35 0.34
C GLN A 115 21.74 7.83 -1.04
N GLU A 116 20.76 7.49 -1.88
CA GLU A 116 20.91 6.94 -3.24
C GLU A 116 21.63 5.58 -3.32
N TRP A 117 22.46 5.21 -2.34
CA TRP A 117 23.16 3.94 -2.27
C TRP A 117 23.43 3.52 -0.82
N PRO A 118 23.15 2.24 -0.46
CA PRO A 118 22.43 1.26 -1.25
C PRO A 118 20.94 1.59 -1.35
N MET A 119 20.26 1.12 -2.40
CA MET A 119 18.84 1.37 -2.61
C MET A 119 17.93 0.50 -1.74
N MET A 120 18.41 -0.66 -1.26
CA MET A 120 17.59 -1.63 -0.54
C MET A 120 18.36 -2.30 0.59
N PHE A 121 17.69 -2.46 1.74
CA PHE A 121 18.14 -3.30 2.87
C PHE A 121 17.08 -4.32 3.27
N HIS A 122 17.48 -5.42 3.92
CA HIS A 122 16.59 -6.44 4.44
C HIS A 122 16.94 -6.89 5.86
N GLY A 123 15.90 -7.39 6.59
CA GLY A 123 16.04 -8.03 7.89
C GLY A 123 16.67 -7.12 8.95
N SER A 124 17.47 -7.71 9.85
CA SER A 124 18.12 -6.97 10.95
C SER A 124 19.03 -5.84 10.46
N ALA A 125 19.64 -5.99 9.28
CA ALA A 125 20.47 -4.94 8.69
C ALA A 125 19.66 -3.69 8.33
N ALA A 126 18.37 -3.85 7.95
CA ALA A 126 17.48 -2.74 7.73
C ALA A 126 17.08 -2.05 9.04
N ASP A 127 16.79 -2.80 10.11
CA ASP A 127 16.55 -2.24 11.45
C ASP A 127 17.80 -1.52 12.02
N ASP A 128 19.00 -2.07 11.81
CA ASP A 128 20.26 -1.44 12.24
C ASP A 128 20.54 -0.15 11.44
N PHE A 129 20.20 -0.13 10.15
CA PHE A 129 20.26 1.07 9.32
C PHE A 129 19.28 2.13 9.84
N ALA A 130 18.03 1.75 10.12
CA ALA A 130 17.00 2.63 10.67
C ALA A 130 17.49 3.30 11.97
N GLN A 131 18.01 2.52 12.90
CA GLN A 131 18.53 3.01 14.17
C GLN A 131 19.69 3.99 13.99
N ARG A 132 20.65 3.68 13.12
CA ARG A 132 21.81 4.56 12.85
C ARG A 132 21.44 5.87 12.16
N ASN A 133 20.33 5.90 11.42
CA ASN A 133 19.86 7.08 10.71
C ASN A 133 18.73 7.84 11.44
N GLY A 134 18.51 7.52 12.74
CA GLY A 134 17.62 8.28 13.60
C GLY A 134 16.14 8.04 13.35
N CYS A 135 15.76 6.94 12.68
CA CYS A 135 14.36 6.53 12.59
C CYS A 135 13.84 6.10 13.95
N GLU A 136 12.56 6.29 14.21
CA GLU A 136 11.93 5.91 15.47
C GLU A 136 11.87 4.39 15.62
N MET A 137 12.59 3.88 16.64
CA MET A 137 12.63 2.46 16.95
C MET A 137 11.61 2.11 18.03
N VAL A 138 10.96 0.97 17.88
CA VAL A 138 9.96 0.45 18.84
C VAL A 138 10.31 -0.98 19.24
N ASP A 139 9.74 -1.44 20.36
CA ASP A 139 9.74 -2.86 20.69
C ASP A 139 8.85 -3.61 19.69
N SER A 140 9.27 -4.80 19.25
CA SER A 140 8.48 -5.60 18.29
C SER A 140 7.07 -5.94 18.81
N ASN A 141 6.89 -6.07 20.13
CA ASN A 141 5.56 -6.28 20.73
C ASN A 141 4.66 -5.04 20.61
N TRP A 142 5.21 -3.83 20.50
CA TRP A 142 4.43 -2.61 20.28
C TRP A 142 3.67 -2.62 18.94
N LEU A 143 4.23 -3.29 17.94
CA LEU A 143 3.63 -3.44 16.60
C LEU A 143 2.45 -4.42 16.59
N VAL A 144 2.39 -5.33 17.56
CA VAL A 144 1.37 -6.39 17.65
C VAL A 144 0.09 -5.84 18.26
N THR A 145 -1.03 -5.97 17.54
CA THR A 145 -2.36 -5.56 18.01
C THR A 145 -3.22 -6.78 18.39
N GLU A 146 -4.21 -6.58 19.27
CA GLU A 146 -5.17 -7.63 19.63
C GLU A 146 -5.94 -8.15 18.41
N LEU A 147 -6.31 -7.25 17.50
CA LEU A 147 -6.95 -7.60 16.23
C LEU A 147 -6.12 -8.59 15.43
N ARG A 148 -4.82 -8.28 15.22
CA ARG A 148 -3.91 -9.13 14.43
C ARG A 148 -3.58 -10.45 15.13
N LEU A 149 -3.53 -10.45 16.45
CA LEU A 149 -3.43 -11.69 17.23
C LEU A 149 -4.64 -12.60 17.03
N ALA A 150 -5.85 -12.06 17.10
CA ALA A 150 -7.08 -12.83 16.90
C ALA A 150 -7.16 -13.41 15.48
N GLN A 151 -6.78 -12.63 14.45
CA GLN A 151 -6.71 -13.08 13.06
C GLN A 151 -5.68 -14.21 12.89
N TRP A 152 -4.48 -14.06 13.47
CA TRP A 152 -3.44 -15.09 13.43
C TRP A 152 -3.88 -16.39 14.11
N GLU A 153 -4.53 -16.32 15.27
CA GLU A 153 -5.07 -17.50 15.96
C GLU A 153 -6.13 -18.22 15.15
N LYS A 154 -6.97 -17.46 14.44
CA LYS A 154 -7.98 -18.03 13.53
C LYS A 154 -7.31 -18.75 12.36
N TRP A 155 -6.35 -18.10 11.70
CA TRP A 155 -5.55 -18.69 10.65
C TRP A 155 -4.85 -19.97 11.13
N LYS A 156 -4.18 -19.94 12.29
CA LYS A 156 -3.47 -21.08 12.85
C LYS A 156 -4.40 -22.28 13.11
N ARG A 157 -5.63 -22.02 13.58
CA ARG A 157 -6.63 -23.08 13.77
C ARG A 157 -7.13 -23.68 12.45
N ALA A 158 -7.22 -22.87 11.41
CA ALA A 158 -7.63 -23.34 10.08
C ALA A 158 -6.55 -24.21 9.43
N SER A 159 -5.28 -23.80 9.47
CA SER A 159 -4.15 -24.53 8.90
C SER A 159 -3.82 -25.86 9.61
N LEU A 160 -4.31 -26.08 10.82
CA LEU A 160 -4.13 -27.36 11.56
C LEU A 160 -5.23 -28.39 11.27
N ARG A 161 -6.22 -28.13 10.42
CA ARG A 161 -7.27 -29.08 10.09
C ARG A 161 -6.72 -30.19 9.18
N PRO A 162 -6.99 -31.51 9.50
CA PRO A 162 -6.54 -32.60 8.64
C PRO A 162 -7.23 -32.51 7.26
N GLY A 163 -6.44 -32.57 6.20
CA GLY A 163 -6.93 -32.54 4.82
C GLY A 163 -6.83 -31.20 4.11
N THR A 164 -6.27 -30.16 4.74
CA THR A 164 -5.87 -28.93 4.06
C THR A 164 -4.72 -29.23 3.09
N THR A 165 -4.93 -28.94 1.82
CA THR A 165 -3.89 -28.98 0.79
C THR A 165 -3.21 -27.61 0.69
N ASP A 166 -2.07 -27.50 -0.02
CA ASP A 166 -1.43 -26.21 -0.31
C ASP A 166 -2.42 -25.21 -0.98
N GLU A 167 -3.44 -25.74 -1.69
CA GLU A 167 -4.53 -24.95 -2.26
C GLU A 167 -5.51 -24.46 -1.18
N ASP A 168 -5.74 -25.24 -0.13
CA ASP A 168 -6.57 -24.84 1.03
C ASP A 168 -5.81 -23.85 1.94
N ASP A 169 -4.49 -23.93 2.02
CA ASP A 169 -3.67 -22.93 2.68
C ASP A 169 -3.64 -21.60 1.87
N MET A 170 -3.64 -21.68 0.56
CA MET A 170 -3.85 -20.50 -0.31
C MET A 170 -5.28 -19.95 -0.15
N ALA A 171 -6.29 -20.79 -0.02
CA ALA A 171 -7.67 -20.39 0.27
C ALA A 171 -7.81 -19.82 1.70
N ALA A 172 -7.06 -20.33 2.68
CA ALA A 172 -7.02 -19.73 4.03
C ALA A 172 -6.31 -18.37 4.04
N LEU A 173 -5.35 -18.16 3.14
CA LEU A 173 -4.78 -16.85 2.85
C LEU A 173 -5.79 -15.94 2.10
N ASP A 174 -6.64 -16.52 1.25
CA ASP A 174 -7.78 -15.87 0.60
C ASP A 174 -8.88 -15.47 1.64
N HIS A 175 -9.06 -16.25 2.73
CA HIS A 175 -9.94 -15.89 3.85
C HIS A 175 -9.52 -14.63 4.60
N ASP A 176 -8.25 -14.27 4.61
CA ASP A 176 -7.81 -12.96 5.11
C ASP A 176 -8.28 -11.81 4.21
N LEU A 177 -8.45 -12.08 2.92
CA LEU A 177 -9.11 -11.17 1.98
C LEU A 177 -10.64 -11.18 2.18
N GLU A 178 -11.23 -12.28 2.67
CA GLU A 178 -12.67 -12.45 2.89
C GLU A 178 -13.20 -11.82 4.18
N GLU A 179 -12.41 -11.76 5.27
CA GLU A 179 -12.87 -11.28 6.59
C GLU A 179 -12.20 -9.96 7.04
N GLY A 180 -11.78 -9.09 6.11
CA GLY A 180 -11.21 -7.80 6.45
C GLY A 180 -9.70 -7.85 6.77
N GLY A 181 -8.99 -8.86 6.32
CA GLY A 181 -7.54 -8.88 6.17
C GLY A 181 -7.16 -7.82 5.13
N HIS A 182 -6.93 -6.59 5.59
CA HIS A 182 -6.69 -5.47 4.70
C HIS A 182 -5.25 -5.49 4.27
N GLY A 183 -5.08 -5.44 2.95
CA GLY A 183 -3.80 -5.45 2.28
C GLY A 183 -2.98 -4.17 2.53
N THR A 184 -1.91 -4.11 1.85
CA THR A 184 -0.92 -3.05 1.70
C THR A 184 -1.52 -1.64 1.70
N VAL A 185 -0.89 -0.67 2.37
CA VAL A 185 -1.25 0.75 2.24
C VAL A 185 -0.34 1.44 1.23
N GLY A 186 -0.83 2.49 0.60
CA GLY A 186 0.00 3.26 -0.32
C GLY A 186 -0.56 4.63 -0.67
N ALA A 187 0.31 5.43 -1.27
CA ALA A 187 0.00 6.78 -1.75
C ALA A 187 0.74 7.09 -3.04
N VAL A 188 0.09 7.85 -3.92
CA VAL A 188 0.71 8.46 -5.10
C VAL A 188 0.33 9.94 -5.17
N ALA A 189 1.24 10.78 -5.62
CA ALA A 189 1.00 12.22 -5.67
C ALA A 189 1.60 12.89 -6.90
N LEU A 190 0.94 13.98 -7.33
CA LEU A 190 1.43 14.96 -8.28
C LEU A 190 1.42 16.34 -7.61
N ASP A 191 2.57 17.00 -7.54
CA ASP A 191 2.71 18.32 -6.91
C ASP A 191 2.53 19.50 -7.88
N VAL A 192 2.61 20.72 -7.33
CA VAL A 192 2.48 21.99 -8.10
C VAL A 192 3.57 22.17 -9.16
N HIS A 193 4.68 21.47 -9.03
CA HIS A 193 5.82 21.52 -9.96
C HIS A 193 5.75 20.43 -11.04
N GLY A 194 4.73 19.59 -11.01
CA GLY A 194 4.56 18.46 -11.93
C GLY A 194 5.45 17.25 -11.58
N HIS A 195 5.97 17.18 -10.35
CA HIS A 195 6.72 16.02 -9.89
C HIS A 195 5.76 14.95 -9.38
N LEU A 196 6.11 13.70 -9.65
CA LEU A 196 5.35 12.51 -9.27
C LEU A 196 6.11 11.71 -8.21
N ALA A 197 5.39 11.10 -7.27
CA ALA A 197 5.97 10.21 -6.28
C ALA A 197 4.99 9.09 -5.91
N ALA A 198 5.53 7.94 -5.49
CA ALA A 198 4.77 6.78 -5.00
C ALA A 198 5.40 6.23 -3.73
N ALA A 199 4.57 5.74 -2.82
CA ALA A 199 4.99 5.05 -1.61
C ALA A 199 4.03 3.90 -1.30
N THR A 200 4.57 2.78 -0.82
CA THR A 200 3.79 1.59 -0.48
C THR A 200 4.39 0.94 0.77
N SER A 201 3.56 0.47 1.70
CA SER A 201 3.98 -0.20 2.95
C SER A 201 3.03 -1.34 3.32
N THR A 202 3.56 -2.42 3.91
CA THR A 202 2.77 -3.61 4.24
C THR A 202 3.37 -4.44 5.37
N GLY A 203 2.49 -5.14 6.11
CA GLY A 203 2.84 -6.31 6.92
C GLY A 203 2.81 -7.64 6.15
N GLY A 204 2.42 -7.61 4.86
CA GLY A 204 2.25 -8.82 4.05
C GLY A 204 0.92 -9.52 4.27
N MET A 205 0.93 -10.85 4.38
CA MET A 205 -0.25 -11.71 4.56
C MET A 205 -0.20 -12.42 5.91
N THR A 206 -1.35 -12.60 6.57
CA THR A 206 -1.44 -13.35 7.84
C THR A 206 -0.93 -14.77 7.65
N GLY A 207 -0.06 -15.21 8.56
CA GLY A 207 0.53 -16.53 8.48
C GLY A 207 1.55 -16.73 7.37
N LYS A 208 1.98 -15.66 6.68
CA LYS A 208 3.01 -15.77 5.64
C LYS A 208 4.23 -16.56 6.12
N PRO A 209 4.84 -17.41 5.27
CA PRO A 209 6.08 -18.08 5.61
C PRO A 209 7.15 -17.07 6.02
N ASN A 210 8.01 -17.46 6.96
CA ASN A 210 9.11 -16.62 7.39
C ASN A 210 10.04 -16.30 6.21
N GLY A 211 10.24 -15.00 5.97
CA GLY A 211 11.07 -14.53 4.85
C GLY A 211 10.31 -14.36 3.53
N ARG A 212 8.98 -14.61 3.49
CA ARG A 212 8.17 -14.29 2.31
C ARG A 212 8.15 -12.80 2.07
N VAL A 213 8.40 -12.39 0.85
CA VAL A 213 8.37 -11.02 0.35
C VAL A 213 7.27 -10.88 -0.69
N GLY A 214 6.41 -9.85 -0.55
CA GLY A 214 5.41 -9.49 -1.54
C GLY A 214 5.94 -8.51 -2.59
N ASP A 215 5.03 -7.91 -3.33
CA ASP A 215 5.31 -6.92 -4.38
C ASP A 215 5.72 -5.55 -3.83
N THR A 216 5.26 -5.20 -2.64
CA THR A 216 5.45 -3.86 -2.02
C THR A 216 6.88 -3.33 -2.10
N PRO A 217 7.95 -4.06 -1.67
CA PRO A 217 9.31 -3.54 -1.69
C PRO A 217 9.98 -3.70 -3.06
N ILE A 218 9.34 -4.36 -4.02
CA ILE A 218 9.89 -4.62 -5.35
C ILE A 218 9.54 -3.47 -6.29
N ILE A 219 10.53 -2.62 -6.53
CA ILE A 219 10.40 -1.50 -7.47
C ILE A 219 10.02 -2.03 -8.86
N GLY A 220 8.92 -1.50 -9.39
CA GLY A 220 8.33 -1.95 -10.66
C GLY A 220 7.24 -3.01 -10.52
N ALA A 221 7.12 -3.68 -9.37
CA ALA A 221 6.01 -4.60 -9.09
C ALA A 221 4.90 -3.93 -8.29
N GLY A 222 5.16 -3.57 -7.01
CA GLY A 222 4.20 -2.95 -6.12
C GLY A 222 4.24 -1.42 -6.12
N THR A 223 5.36 -0.81 -6.50
CA THR A 223 5.59 0.63 -6.44
C THR A 223 6.38 1.09 -7.66
N TRP A 224 5.92 2.18 -8.28
CA TRP A 224 6.65 2.83 -9.37
C TRP A 224 6.35 4.32 -9.41
N ALA A 225 7.37 5.14 -9.69
CA ALA A 225 7.19 6.53 -10.10
C ALA A 225 8.28 6.94 -11.09
N ASP A 226 7.86 7.60 -12.16
CA ASP A 226 8.74 8.24 -13.14
C ASP A 226 8.19 9.64 -13.51
N SER A 227 8.69 10.24 -14.58
CA SER A 227 8.23 11.55 -15.05
C SER A 227 6.84 11.52 -15.72
N HIS A 228 6.19 10.36 -15.84
CA HIS A 228 4.91 10.19 -16.55
C HIS A 228 3.78 9.72 -15.65
N VAL A 229 4.09 8.86 -14.67
CA VAL A 229 3.09 8.22 -13.82
C VAL A 229 3.67 7.79 -12.48
N ALA A 230 2.86 7.84 -11.41
CA ALA A 230 3.14 7.24 -10.11
C ALA A 230 2.08 6.18 -9.80
N ILE A 231 2.49 5.02 -9.25
CA ILE A 231 1.66 3.82 -9.09
C ILE A 231 1.97 3.16 -7.75
N SER A 232 0.93 2.72 -7.03
CA SER A 232 1.02 1.86 -5.86
C SER A 232 -0.01 0.75 -5.96
N CYS A 233 0.42 -0.50 -5.74
CA CYS A 233 -0.39 -1.71 -5.89
C CYS A 233 -0.74 -2.33 -4.53
N THR A 234 -1.83 -3.10 -4.49
CA THR A 234 -2.28 -3.87 -3.34
C THR A 234 -2.98 -5.15 -3.79
N GLY A 235 -2.72 -6.29 -3.14
CA GLY A 235 -3.35 -7.57 -3.49
C GLY A 235 -2.43 -8.78 -3.31
N VAL A 236 -2.62 -9.80 -4.14
CA VAL A 236 -1.78 -11.00 -4.16
C VAL A 236 -0.42 -10.68 -4.77
N GLY A 237 0.56 -10.39 -3.94
CA GLY A 237 1.86 -9.85 -4.34
C GLY A 237 2.59 -10.64 -5.41
N GLU A 238 2.52 -11.97 -5.35
CA GLU A 238 3.16 -12.88 -6.31
C GLU A 238 2.69 -12.67 -7.76
N ALA A 239 1.41 -12.31 -7.96
CA ALA A 239 0.86 -12.01 -9.27
C ALA A 239 1.38 -10.66 -9.81
N PHE A 240 1.47 -9.65 -8.93
CA PHE A 240 2.01 -8.34 -9.27
C PHE A 240 3.52 -8.42 -9.56
N ILE A 241 4.27 -9.27 -8.85
CA ILE A 241 5.69 -9.53 -9.13
C ILE A 241 5.86 -10.18 -10.50
N ARG A 242 5.09 -11.25 -10.81
CA ARG A 242 5.19 -11.99 -12.09
C ARG A 242 4.93 -11.12 -13.32
N THR A 243 4.09 -10.11 -13.16
CA THR A 243 3.73 -9.19 -14.25
C THR A 243 4.55 -7.91 -14.26
N CYS A 244 5.43 -7.68 -13.25
CA CYS A 244 6.09 -6.39 -13.01
C CYS A 244 5.07 -5.25 -13.10
N ALA A 245 3.94 -5.41 -12.41
CA ALA A 245 2.67 -4.73 -12.68
C ALA A 245 2.81 -3.21 -12.78
N ALA A 246 3.43 -2.56 -11.79
CA ALA A 246 3.56 -1.11 -11.78
C ALA A 246 4.41 -0.59 -12.94
N HIS A 247 5.56 -1.22 -13.24
CA HIS A 247 6.41 -0.81 -14.37
C HIS A 247 5.78 -1.12 -15.73
N THR A 248 5.06 -2.26 -15.86
CA THR A 248 4.36 -2.59 -17.09
C THR A 248 3.26 -1.58 -17.39
N LEU A 249 2.51 -1.11 -16.38
CA LEU A 249 1.54 -0.02 -16.55
C LEU A 249 2.23 1.24 -17.09
N ALA A 250 3.33 1.66 -16.44
CA ALA A 250 4.10 2.83 -16.85
C ALA A 250 4.61 2.71 -18.30
N THR A 251 5.14 1.55 -18.66
CA THR A 251 5.62 1.26 -20.02
C THR A 251 4.48 1.29 -21.05
N ASN A 252 3.33 0.68 -20.73
CA ASN A 252 2.16 0.70 -21.61
C ASN A 252 1.67 2.13 -21.85
N LEU A 253 1.59 2.94 -20.78
CA LEU A 253 1.18 4.35 -20.89
C LEU A 253 2.15 5.19 -21.74
N GLN A 254 3.44 4.87 -21.69
CA GLN A 254 4.46 5.63 -22.44
C GLN A 254 4.56 5.24 -23.91
N HIS A 255 4.34 3.95 -24.24
CA HIS A 255 4.65 3.41 -25.55
C HIS A 255 3.43 2.97 -26.37
N LEU A 256 2.27 2.86 -25.74
CA LEU A 256 1.01 2.58 -26.42
C LEU A 256 0.17 3.85 -26.43
N ASP A 257 -0.60 4.07 -27.47
CA ASP A 257 -1.55 5.17 -27.57
C ASP A 257 -2.85 4.81 -26.83
N ILE A 258 -2.75 4.71 -25.50
CA ILE A 258 -3.86 4.35 -24.61
C ILE A 258 -3.95 5.30 -23.41
N THR A 259 -5.12 5.37 -22.82
CA THR A 259 -5.39 6.16 -21.61
C THR A 259 -4.81 5.49 -20.36
N LEU A 260 -4.66 6.25 -19.27
CA LEU A 260 -4.27 5.72 -17.96
C LEU A 260 -5.26 4.64 -17.47
N GLU A 261 -6.55 4.83 -17.72
CA GLU A 261 -7.60 3.87 -17.37
C GLU A 261 -7.43 2.55 -18.12
N GLU A 262 -7.19 2.60 -19.44
CA GLU A 262 -6.94 1.40 -20.25
C GLU A 262 -5.66 0.68 -19.84
N ALA A 263 -4.57 1.43 -19.58
CA ALA A 263 -3.31 0.86 -19.10
C ALA A 263 -3.51 0.14 -17.75
N ALA A 264 -4.22 0.75 -16.81
CA ALA A 264 -4.53 0.17 -15.51
C ALA A 264 -5.42 -1.08 -15.63
N LYS A 265 -6.46 -1.04 -16.47
CA LYS A 265 -7.34 -2.18 -16.75
C LYS A 265 -6.57 -3.35 -17.36
N ASN A 266 -5.63 -3.09 -18.28
CA ASN A 266 -4.78 -4.13 -18.86
C ASN A 266 -3.95 -4.85 -17.80
N ILE A 267 -3.40 -4.12 -16.81
CA ILE A 267 -2.65 -4.72 -15.70
C ILE A 267 -3.56 -5.56 -14.81
N MET A 268 -4.76 -5.05 -14.46
CA MET A 268 -5.69 -5.83 -13.65
C MET A 268 -6.07 -7.15 -14.32
N HIS A 269 -6.25 -7.19 -15.64
CA HIS A 269 -6.44 -8.44 -16.40
C HIS A 269 -5.17 -9.31 -16.46
N ALA A 270 -3.99 -8.70 -16.56
CA ALA A 270 -2.73 -9.44 -16.65
C ALA A 270 -2.37 -10.22 -15.38
N VAL A 271 -2.84 -9.79 -14.20
CA VAL A 271 -2.60 -10.49 -12.93
C VAL A 271 -3.56 -11.66 -12.70
N GLU A 272 -4.75 -11.67 -13.31
CA GLU A 272 -5.79 -12.71 -13.12
C GLU A 272 -5.30 -14.15 -13.38
N PRO A 273 -4.57 -14.45 -14.48
CA PRO A 273 -4.11 -15.82 -14.77
C PRO A 273 -3.16 -16.39 -13.71
N PHE A 274 -2.59 -15.52 -12.85
CA PHE A 274 -1.70 -15.90 -11.76
C PHE A 274 -2.40 -15.94 -10.40
N GLY A 275 -3.74 -16.03 -10.39
CA GLY A 275 -4.54 -15.94 -9.16
C GLY A 275 -4.53 -14.53 -8.54
N GLY A 276 -4.10 -13.52 -9.30
CA GLY A 276 -4.02 -12.15 -8.85
C GLY A 276 -5.39 -11.56 -8.61
N ARG A 277 -5.62 -11.07 -7.38
CA ARG A 277 -6.74 -10.23 -6.99
C ARG A 277 -6.18 -9.05 -6.23
N GLY A 278 -6.76 -7.90 -6.42
CA GLY A 278 -6.29 -6.69 -5.73
C GLY A 278 -6.78 -5.44 -6.41
N GLY A 279 -5.98 -4.41 -6.33
CA GLY A 279 -6.19 -3.13 -6.97
C GLY A 279 -4.91 -2.33 -7.06
N LEU A 280 -4.99 -1.18 -7.64
CA LEU A 280 -3.90 -0.22 -7.68
C LEU A 280 -4.46 1.21 -7.65
N ILE A 281 -3.60 2.15 -7.31
CA ILE A 281 -3.82 3.56 -7.53
C ILE A 281 -2.73 4.08 -8.46
N ALA A 282 -3.10 4.98 -9.38
CA ALA A 282 -2.13 5.62 -10.25
C ALA A 282 -2.53 7.08 -10.54
N VAL A 283 -1.53 7.95 -10.68
CA VAL A 283 -1.70 9.33 -11.12
C VAL A 283 -0.73 9.66 -12.23
N SER A 284 -1.22 10.25 -13.33
CA SER A 284 -0.41 10.68 -14.47
C SER A 284 0.15 12.10 -14.26
N LYS A 285 1.16 12.46 -15.05
CA LYS A 285 1.71 13.83 -15.09
C LYS A 285 0.68 14.91 -15.49
N ASN A 286 -0.42 14.51 -16.11
CA ASN A 286 -1.48 15.42 -16.53
C ASN A 286 -2.53 15.65 -15.41
N GLY A 287 -2.42 14.90 -14.30
CA GLY A 287 -3.36 14.94 -13.18
C GLY A 287 -4.54 13.97 -13.31
N ASP A 288 -4.57 13.14 -14.37
CA ASP A 288 -5.53 12.04 -14.44
C ASP A 288 -5.15 11.00 -13.39
N PHE A 289 -6.14 10.40 -12.72
CA PHE A 289 -5.89 9.35 -11.74
C PHE A 289 -6.94 8.24 -11.83
N VAL A 290 -6.54 7.03 -11.44
CA VAL A 290 -7.38 5.82 -11.47
C VAL A 290 -7.19 4.99 -10.21
N LEU A 291 -8.26 4.27 -9.82
CA LEU A 291 -8.29 3.42 -8.62
C LEU A 291 -9.01 2.08 -8.90
N PRO A 292 -8.58 1.30 -9.93
CA PRO A 292 -9.23 0.04 -10.26
C PRO A 292 -8.95 -1.02 -9.19
N TYR A 293 -9.93 -1.90 -9.00
CA TYR A 293 -9.80 -3.09 -8.14
C TYR A 293 -10.71 -4.22 -8.61
N GLN A 294 -10.36 -5.46 -8.25
CA GLN A 294 -11.05 -6.70 -8.62
C GLN A 294 -11.58 -7.47 -7.40
N THR A 295 -11.25 -7.00 -6.21
CA THR A 295 -11.76 -7.50 -4.94
C THR A 295 -13.13 -6.89 -4.64
N ARG A 296 -13.83 -7.39 -3.63
CA ARG A 296 -15.16 -6.85 -3.27
C ARG A 296 -15.08 -5.44 -2.73
N LEU A 297 -13.97 -5.08 -2.10
CA LEU A 297 -13.72 -3.72 -1.61
C LEU A 297 -12.25 -3.34 -1.80
N MET A 298 -12.03 -2.03 -1.83
CA MET A 298 -10.72 -1.41 -1.72
C MET A 298 -10.89 -0.09 -0.96
N TYR A 299 -10.17 0.05 0.14
CA TYR A 299 -10.09 1.33 0.85
C TYR A 299 -9.26 2.28 0.01
N ARG A 300 -9.86 3.35 -0.47
CA ARG A 300 -9.22 4.32 -1.35
C ARG A 300 -9.72 5.72 -1.09
N GLY A 301 -8.87 6.71 -1.34
CA GLY A 301 -9.23 8.10 -1.20
C GLY A 301 -8.38 8.97 -2.10
N TRP A 302 -8.90 10.16 -2.41
CA TRP A 302 -8.17 11.12 -3.22
C TRP A 302 -8.51 12.55 -2.83
N TYR A 303 -7.56 13.44 -3.08
CA TYR A 303 -7.71 14.87 -2.95
C TYR A 303 -7.24 15.54 -4.24
N SER A 304 -8.11 16.37 -4.82
CA SER A 304 -7.83 17.12 -6.05
C SER A 304 -8.80 18.29 -6.18
N GLY A 305 -8.30 19.46 -6.62
CA GLY A 305 -9.11 20.65 -6.84
C GLY A 305 -9.87 21.14 -5.60
N GLY A 306 -9.20 21.13 -4.43
CA GLY A 306 -9.78 21.55 -3.14
C GLY A 306 -10.78 20.57 -2.54
N GLN A 307 -10.96 19.38 -3.11
CA GLN A 307 -11.93 18.39 -2.65
C GLN A 307 -11.28 17.04 -2.36
N GLY A 308 -11.64 16.48 -1.21
CA GLY A 308 -11.30 15.13 -0.84
C GLY A 308 -12.49 14.19 -0.89
N LYS A 309 -12.23 12.93 -1.28
CA LYS A 309 -13.22 11.85 -1.27
C LYS A 309 -12.59 10.56 -0.78
N VAL A 310 -13.40 9.72 -0.15
CA VAL A 310 -13.05 8.36 0.28
C VAL A 310 -14.09 7.40 -0.27
N ALA A 311 -13.65 6.20 -0.65
CA ALA A 311 -14.52 5.13 -1.10
C ALA A 311 -14.02 3.78 -0.57
N ILE A 312 -14.91 2.85 -0.27
CA ILE A 312 -14.59 1.46 0.09
C ILE A 312 -15.03 0.52 -1.03
N GLY A 313 -16.27 0.66 -1.47
CA GLY A 313 -16.86 -0.06 -2.58
C GLY A 313 -17.15 0.89 -3.75
N PRO A 314 -18.28 0.69 -4.43
CA PRO A 314 -18.73 1.59 -5.49
C PRO A 314 -19.16 2.98 -5.00
N GLU A 315 -19.40 3.16 -3.69
CA GLU A 315 -19.82 4.42 -3.09
C GLU A 315 -18.63 5.33 -2.78
N GLU A 316 -18.81 6.63 -2.93
CA GLU A 316 -17.84 7.67 -2.61
C GLU A 316 -18.32 8.49 -1.41
N TYR A 317 -17.42 8.80 -0.48
CA TYR A 317 -17.70 9.63 0.69
C TYR A 317 -16.99 10.98 0.55
N GLY A 318 -17.74 12.05 0.39
CA GLY A 318 -17.20 13.41 0.39
C GLY A 318 -16.59 13.76 1.75
N ILE A 319 -15.54 14.57 1.73
CA ILE A 319 -15.02 15.22 2.93
C ILE A 319 -15.85 16.49 3.11
N GLU A 320 -16.54 16.61 4.24
CA GLU A 320 -17.24 17.85 4.59
C GLU A 320 -16.17 18.94 4.78
N GLY A 321 -16.28 20.01 3.97
CA GLY A 321 -15.40 21.16 4.10
C GLY A 321 -15.71 21.92 5.40
N ASN A 322 -14.66 22.36 6.10
CA ASN A 322 -14.76 23.34 7.19
C ASN A 322 -15.19 24.72 6.62
#